data_fe4a1800af4d01091806d563ccf7a25c
#
_entry.id   fe4a1800af4d01091806d563ccf7a25c
#
_cell.length_a   1.000
_cell.length_b   1.000
_cell.length_c   1.000
_cell.angle_alpha   90.00
_cell.angle_beta   90.00
_cell.angle_gamma   90.00
#
_symmetry.space_group_name_H-M   'P 1'
#
loop_
_entity.id
_entity.type
_entity.pdbx_description
1 polymer ?
#
loop_
_entity_poly.entity_id
_entity_poly.type
_entity_poly.pdbx_seq_one_letter_code
_entity_poly.pdbx_strand_id
1 'polypeptide(L)'
;MHIGQLIGVGVIKSMINRDDQWAYRIPYGLQWMWPLPLFIGILMAPESPWWLVRRGRTEDAKKALLRLTSVNRDTDFDADETIAMMVHTTALEKQITTGASYWDCFKGTDRRRTEIVCMVWAIQNLSGNSFSNYSTYFLEQAGLDASKAYAFAMGQYGINMVGVFGAWFLMTVGLGRRTLYLYGLCGLCVMLLVMGFLGLVPHAHRDQASLATGSMMIVWALFYQLSVGTVAYSLVAELSTRRLQIKTVVLGRCLYNVVAIICGVLTPYMLNPGAWNWGNYAGFFWGGICFLCIVYTFFRVPEPKGRTFAELDLLFERKVSARKFADTQVDVFDETIESSAFQQYQSQKPAVMDASQSEKVQYS
;
A
#
# COMPACT_ATOMS: atom_id res chain seq x y z
N MET A 1 1.98 -8.74 8.68
CA MET A 1 3.16 -7.98 9.12
C MET A 1 3.13 -7.73 10.63
N HIS A 2 2.07 -7.12 11.20
CA HIS A 2 2.00 -6.78 12.64
C HIS A 2 2.04 -7.98 13.59
N ILE A 3 1.48 -9.13 13.22
CA ILE A 3 1.58 -10.36 14.03
C ILE A 3 3.04 -10.77 14.23
N GLY A 4 3.85 -10.76 13.17
CA GLY A 4 5.27 -11.07 13.28
C GLY A 4 6.04 -10.06 14.16
N GLN A 5 5.71 -8.78 14.06
CA GLN A 5 6.29 -7.74 14.94
C GLN A 5 5.90 -7.94 16.39
N LEU A 6 4.62 -8.29 16.65
CA LEU A 6 4.14 -8.59 18.02
C LEU A 6 4.90 -9.78 18.63
N ILE A 7 5.05 -10.86 17.88
CA ILE A 7 5.81 -12.04 18.31
C ILE A 7 7.28 -11.67 18.56
N GLY A 8 7.91 -10.94 17.63
CA GLY A 8 9.32 -10.53 17.75
C GLY A 8 9.58 -9.69 19.01
N VAL A 9 8.74 -8.68 19.27
CA VAL A 9 8.86 -7.84 20.47
C VAL A 9 8.54 -8.64 21.73
N GLY A 10 7.60 -9.59 21.68
CA GLY A 10 7.31 -10.49 22.79
C GLY A 10 8.52 -11.35 23.18
N VAL A 11 9.22 -11.89 22.18
CA VAL A 11 10.47 -12.66 22.40
C VAL A 11 11.55 -11.78 23.02
N ILE A 12 11.78 -10.57 22.50
CA ILE A 12 12.77 -9.64 23.05
C ILE A 12 12.41 -9.29 24.50
N LYS A 13 11.15 -8.98 24.78
CA LYS A 13 10.69 -8.67 26.13
C LYS A 13 10.94 -9.83 27.11
N SER A 14 10.74 -11.07 26.69
CA SER A 14 10.97 -12.23 27.57
C SER A 14 12.46 -12.44 27.93
N MET A 15 13.36 -11.87 27.12
CA MET A 15 14.81 -11.98 27.31
C MET A 15 15.43 -10.78 28.05
N ILE A 16 14.67 -9.71 28.31
CA ILE A 16 15.21 -8.43 28.78
C ILE A 16 15.85 -8.54 30.22
N ASN A 17 15.37 -9.46 31.03
CA ASN A 17 15.85 -9.67 32.38
C ASN A 17 16.99 -10.71 32.46
N ARG A 18 17.55 -11.14 31.33
CA ARG A 18 18.67 -12.07 31.27
C ARG A 18 19.99 -11.32 31.06
N ASP A 19 20.96 -11.54 31.95
CA ASP A 19 22.30 -10.94 31.89
C ASP A 19 23.32 -11.83 31.16
N ASP A 20 22.90 -13.01 30.67
CA ASP A 20 23.76 -13.97 30.02
C ASP A 20 23.76 -13.79 28.47
N GLN A 21 24.71 -14.44 27.79
CA GLN A 21 24.85 -14.40 26.33
C GLN A 21 23.61 -14.92 25.61
N TRP A 22 22.72 -15.63 26.27
CA TRP A 22 21.49 -16.15 25.69
C TRP A 22 20.42 -15.09 25.50
N ALA A 23 20.54 -13.93 26.17
CA ALA A 23 19.64 -12.80 26.03
C ALA A 23 19.48 -12.34 24.55
N TYR A 24 20.56 -12.33 23.80
CA TYR A 24 20.55 -11.97 22.37
C TYR A 24 20.59 -13.18 21.44
N ARG A 25 21.23 -14.31 21.86
CA ARG A 25 21.35 -15.51 21.02
C ARG A 25 20.00 -16.18 20.76
N ILE A 26 19.12 -16.22 21.75
CA ILE A 26 17.79 -16.83 21.60
C ILE A 26 16.93 -16.08 20.57
N PRO A 27 16.75 -14.74 20.63
CA PRO A 27 16.00 -14.00 19.62
C PRO A 27 16.55 -14.19 18.19
N TYR A 28 17.88 -14.19 18.03
CA TYR A 28 18.50 -14.45 16.73
C TYR A 28 18.36 -15.92 16.30
N GLY A 29 18.51 -16.86 17.23
CA GLY A 29 18.35 -18.29 16.96
C GLY A 29 16.92 -18.67 16.54
N LEU A 30 15.91 -18.04 17.14
CA LEU A 30 14.51 -18.26 16.79
C LEU A 30 14.18 -17.86 15.33
N GLN A 31 14.93 -16.96 14.71
CA GLN A 31 14.76 -16.62 13.31
C GLN A 31 15.02 -17.82 12.38
N TRP A 32 15.90 -18.75 12.78
CA TRP A 32 16.19 -19.96 12.01
C TRP A 32 15.07 -21.01 12.06
N MET A 33 14.11 -20.86 12.97
CA MET A 33 12.94 -21.75 13.05
C MET A 33 12.07 -21.65 11.80
N TRP A 34 11.97 -20.48 11.17
CA TRP A 34 11.10 -20.23 10.03
C TRP A 34 11.65 -20.68 8.68
N PRO A 35 12.96 -20.54 8.36
CA PRO A 35 13.50 -20.92 7.06
C PRO A 35 13.26 -22.37 6.71
N LEU A 36 13.36 -23.30 7.66
CA LEU A 36 13.19 -24.72 7.38
C LEU A 36 11.75 -25.09 6.96
N PRO A 37 10.68 -24.76 7.70
CA PRO A 37 9.30 -24.99 7.27
C PRO A 37 8.96 -24.26 5.97
N LEU A 38 9.46 -23.01 5.79
CA LEU A 38 9.24 -22.25 4.57
C LEU A 38 9.90 -22.91 3.37
N PHE A 39 11.14 -23.38 3.53
CA PHE A 39 11.86 -24.10 2.47
C PHE A 39 11.12 -25.36 2.03
N ILE A 40 10.67 -26.18 3.00
CA ILE A 40 9.87 -27.39 2.72
C ILE A 40 8.55 -26.98 2.03
N GLY A 41 7.85 -25.97 2.56
CA GLY A 41 6.58 -25.50 1.97
C GLY A 41 6.76 -24.99 0.54
N ILE A 42 7.83 -24.26 0.25
CA ILE A 42 8.13 -23.76 -1.10
C ILE A 42 8.47 -24.92 -2.06
N LEU A 43 9.24 -25.91 -1.60
CA LEU A 43 9.54 -27.09 -2.43
C LEU A 43 8.29 -27.91 -2.77
N MET A 44 7.30 -27.93 -1.87
CA MET A 44 6.03 -28.63 -2.09
C MET A 44 5.03 -27.82 -2.90
N ALA A 45 5.18 -26.50 -3.00
CA ALA A 45 4.27 -25.61 -3.71
C ALA A 45 4.41 -25.84 -5.24
N PRO A 46 3.28 -25.97 -5.97
CA PRO A 46 3.33 -25.97 -7.43
C PRO A 46 3.68 -24.59 -7.95
N GLU A 47 4.28 -24.53 -9.14
CA GLU A 47 4.49 -23.26 -9.84
C GLU A 47 3.17 -22.57 -10.16
N SER A 48 3.22 -21.24 -10.27
CA SER A 48 2.06 -20.44 -10.62
C SER A 48 1.52 -20.82 -12.00
N PRO A 49 0.23 -21.20 -12.14
CA PRO A 49 -0.38 -21.48 -13.45
C PRO A 49 -0.23 -20.32 -14.42
N TRP A 50 -0.40 -19.06 -13.97
CA TRP A 50 -0.19 -17.86 -14.77
C TRP A 50 1.24 -17.71 -15.29
N TRP A 51 2.24 -18.06 -14.47
CA TRP A 51 3.64 -18.01 -14.89
C TRP A 51 3.92 -19.07 -15.95
N LEU A 52 3.39 -20.30 -15.77
CA LEU A 52 3.54 -21.40 -16.73
C LEU A 52 2.88 -21.06 -18.07
N VAL A 53 1.68 -20.46 -18.06
CA VAL A 53 1.00 -19.98 -19.27
C VAL A 53 1.84 -18.91 -19.98
N ARG A 54 2.39 -17.94 -19.26
CA ARG A 54 3.27 -16.91 -19.84
C ARG A 54 4.53 -17.49 -20.48
N ARG A 55 4.97 -18.66 -20.05
CA ARG A 55 6.10 -19.43 -20.63
C ARG A 55 5.66 -20.40 -21.75
N GLY A 56 4.40 -20.47 -22.09
CA GLY A 56 3.86 -21.39 -23.11
C GLY A 56 3.71 -22.84 -22.64
N ARG A 57 3.87 -23.11 -21.33
CA ARG A 57 3.79 -24.44 -20.74
C ARG A 57 2.37 -24.74 -20.24
N THR A 58 1.40 -24.82 -21.15
CA THR A 58 -0.02 -24.92 -20.83
C THR A 58 -0.39 -26.24 -20.12
N GLU A 59 0.23 -27.36 -20.50
CA GLU A 59 0.00 -28.66 -19.86
C GLU A 59 0.46 -28.67 -18.39
N ASP A 60 1.60 -28.07 -18.11
CA ASP A 60 2.08 -27.97 -16.73
C ASP A 60 1.25 -26.98 -15.91
N ALA A 61 0.75 -25.91 -16.57
CA ALA A 61 -0.18 -24.98 -15.95
C ALA A 61 -1.50 -25.67 -15.55
N LYS A 62 -2.02 -26.56 -16.39
CA LYS A 62 -3.20 -27.36 -16.11
C LYS A 62 -2.97 -28.29 -14.90
N LYS A 63 -1.83 -29.00 -14.86
CA LYS A 63 -1.46 -29.85 -13.71
C LYS A 63 -1.34 -29.04 -12.42
N ALA A 64 -0.69 -27.88 -12.46
CA ALA A 64 -0.55 -26.99 -11.32
C ALA A 64 -1.92 -26.47 -10.85
N LEU A 65 -2.80 -26.09 -11.78
CA LEU A 65 -4.14 -25.61 -11.50
C LEU A 65 -5.01 -26.68 -10.83
N LEU A 66 -5.00 -27.89 -11.36
CA LEU A 66 -5.71 -29.03 -10.77
C LEU A 66 -5.22 -29.36 -9.36
N ARG A 67 -3.91 -29.23 -9.11
CA ARG A 67 -3.33 -29.43 -7.78
C ARG A 67 -3.75 -28.33 -6.78
N LEU A 68 -4.00 -27.12 -7.24
CA LEU A 68 -4.43 -25.98 -6.42
C LEU A 68 -5.95 -25.93 -6.20
N THR A 69 -6.72 -26.61 -7.04
CA THR A 69 -8.18 -26.62 -6.98
C THR A 69 -8.66 -27.77 -6.12
N SER A 70 -9.60 -27.52 -5.20
CA SER A 70 -10.24 -28.59 -4.42
C SER A 70 -11.26 -29.31 -5.28
N VAL A 71 -11.07 -30.60 -5.51
CA VAL A 71 -11.94 -31.45 -6.35
C VAL A 71 -13.31 -31.71 -5.70
N ASN A 72 -13.50 -31.40 -4.41
CA ASN A 72 -14.69 -31.73 -3.62
C ASN A 72 -15.75 -30.61 -3.53
N ARG A 73 -15.69 -29.59 -4.36
CA ARG A 73 -16.79 -28.60 -4.45
C ARG A 73 -17.61 -28.87 -5.70
N ASP A 74 -18.93 -28.89 -5.54
CA ASP A 74 -19.95 -28.93 -6.61
C ASP A 74 -19.90 -27.65 -7.48
N THR A 75 -18.73 -27.28 -7.95
CA THR A 75 -18.54 -26.21 -8.92
C THR A 75 -18.15 -26.84 -10.23
N ASP A 76 -18.88 -26.50 -11.27
CA ASP A 76 -18.58 -26.81 -12.69
C ASP A 76 -17.23 -26.18 -13.08
N PHE A 77 -16.13 -26.70 -12.51
CA PHE A 77 -14.78 -26.20 -12.73
C PHE A 77 -14.15 -26.96 -13.90
N ASP A 78 -14.11 -26.29 -15.06
CA ASP A 78 -13.33 -26.75 -16.21
C ASP A 78 -11.93 -26.14 -16.20
N ALA A 79 -10.93 -27.00 -16.03
CA ALA A 79 -9.53 -26.61 -16.05
C ALA A 79 -9.08 -26.13 -17.45
N ASP A 80 -9.66 -26.71 -18.51
CA ASP A 80 -9.30 -26.35 -19.89
C ASP A 80 -9.85 -24.97 -20.26
N GLU A 81 -11.09 -24.67 -19.87
CA GLU A 81 -11.69 -23.35 -20.04
C GLU A 81 -10.90 -22.29 -19.26
N THR A 82 -10.54 -22.59 -18.02
CA THR A 82 -9.73 -21.67 -17.19
C THR A 82 -8.35 -21.40 -17.80
N ILE A 83 -7.68 -22.43 -18.33
CA ILE A 83 -6.39 -22.27 -19.02
C ILE A 83 -6.56 -21.48 -20.32
N ALA A 84 -7.61 -21.75 -21.11
CA ALA A 84 -7.90 -20.98 -22.32
C ALA A 84 -8.12 -19.50 -22.00
N MET A 85 -8.89 -19.18 -20.95
CA MET A 85 -9.06 -17.81 -20.44
C MET A 85 -7.72 -17.19 -20.04
N MET A 86 -6.85 -17.91 -19.32
CA MET A 86 -5.53 -17.43 -18.91
C MET A 86 -4.63 -17.14 -20.11
N VAL A 87 -4.65 -18.00 -21.15
CA VAL A 87 -3.89 -17.81 -22.38
C VAL A 87 -4.39 -16.57 -23.12
N HIS A 88 -5.70 -16.42 -23.28
CA HIS A 88 -6.32 -15.26 -23.92
C HIS A 88 -5.98 -13.96 -23.17
N THR A 89 -6.14 -13.95 -21.86
CA THR A 89 -5.80 -12.79 -21.01
C THR A 89 -4.32 -12.44 -21.12
N THR A 90 -3.44 -13.45 -21.10
CA THR A 90 -1.99 -13.23 -21.25
C THR A 90 -1.64 -12.64 -22.61
N ALA A 91 -2.31 -13.08 -23.68
CA ALA A 91 -2.13 -12.52 -25.02
C ALA A 91 -2.57 -11.06 -25.08
N LEU A 92 -3.72 -10.71 -24.50
CA LEU A 92 -4.20 -9.33 -24.39
C LEU A 92 -3.25 -8.45 -23.55
N GLU A 93 -2.85 -8.93 -22.37
CA GLU A 93 -1.86 -8.22 -21.53
C GLU A 93 -0.56 -7.96 -22.29
N LYS A 94 -0.07 -8.94 -23.03
CA LYS A 94 1.12 -8.80 -23.84
C LYS A 94 0.96 -7.76 -24.93
N GLN A 95 -0.17 -7.70 -25.61
CA GLN A 95 -0.47 -6.67 -26.61
C GLN A 95 -0.48 -5.27 -25.99
N ILE A 96 -1.16 -5.10 -24.86
CA ILE A 96 -1.27 -3.82 -24.17
C ILE A 96 0.08 -3.37 -23.57
N THR A 97 0.89 -4.32 -23.06
CA THR A 97 2.14 -4.03 -22.36
C THR A 97 3.35 -3.99 -23.29
N THR A 98 3.22 -4.53 -24.53
CA THR A 98 4.33 -4.57 -25.48
C THR A 98 4.80 -3.15 -25.80
N GLY A 99 6.12 -2.92 -25.67
CA GLY A 99 6.75 -1.61 -25.90
C GLY A 99 6.66 -0.63 -24.73
N ALA A 100 5.98 -0.97 -23.61
CA ALA A 100 5.97 -0.09 -22.46
C ALA A 100 7.35 0.00 -21.80
N SER A 101 7.88 1.22 -21.68
CA SER A 101 9.16 1.52 -20.99
C SER A 101 8.92 2.18 -19.65
N TYR A 102 9.93 2.17 -18.75
CA TYR A 102 9.90 2.99 -17.53
C TYR A 102 9.81 4.49 -17.85
N TRP A 103 10.34 4.93 -18.99
CA TRP A 103 10.24 6.33 -19.44
C TRP A 103 8.81 6.75 -19.77
N ASP A 104 7.93 5.82 -20.12
CA ASP A 104 6.52 6.12 -20.39
C ASP A 104 5.78 6.54 -19.12
N CYS A 105 6.24 6.08 -17.94
CA CYS A 105 5.71 6.55 -16.66
C CYS A 105 5.88 8.07 -16.45
N PHE A 106 6.81 8.70 -17.16
CA PHE A 106 7.12 10.14 -17.05
C PHE A 106 6.55 10.96 -18.21
N LYS A 107 5.79 10.35 -19.12
CA LYS A 107 5.20 11.02 -20.29
C LYS A 107 3.70 11.29 -20.10
N GLY A 108 3.22 12.38 -20.69
CA GLY A 108 1.80 12.68 -20.81
C GLY A 108 1.01 12.63 -19.49
N THR A 109 -0.12 11.97 -19.51
CA THR A 109 -1.03 11.78 -18.37
C THR A 109 -0.47 10.83 -17.32
N ASP A 110 0.34 9.83 -17.74
CA ASP A 110 0.95 8.85 -16.86
C ASP A 110 1.95 9.48 -15.89
N ARG A 111 2.61 10.59 -16.27
CA ARG A 111 3.48 11.37 -15.38
C ARG A 111 2.75 11.82 -14.12
N ARG A 112 1.52 12.38 -14.26
CA ARG A 112 0.72 12.84 -13.12
C ARG A 112 0.31 11.66 -12.22
N ARG A 113 -0.05 10.53 -12.81
CA ARG A 113 -0.43 9.31 -12.07
C ARG A 113 0.76 8.72 -11.33
N THR A 114 1.91 8.61 -11.99
CA THR A 114 3.16 8.13 -11.38
C THR A 114 3.60 9.05 -10.23
N GLU A 115 3.54 10.36 -10.40
CA GLU A 115 3.82 11.34 -9.35
C GLU A 115 2.92 11.10 -8.12
N ILE A 116 1.61 10.96 -8.32
CA ILE A 116 0.65 10.74 -7.23
C ILE A 116 0.95 9.42 -6.49
N VAL A 117 1.17 8.33 -7.22
CA VAL A 117 1.51 7.03 -6.64
C VAL A 117 2.80 7.08 -5.83
N CYS A 118 3.83 7.70 -6.38
CA CYS A 118 5.13 7.89 -5.72
C CYS A 118 4.97 8.71 -4.44
N MET A 119 4.21 9.81 -4.48
CA MET A 119 4.00 10.66 -3.31
C MET A 119 3.13 9.98 -2.25
N VAL A 120 2.07 9.25 -2.63
CA VAL A 120 1.26 8.47 -1.67
C VAL A 120 2.12 7.46 -0.91
N TRP A 121 3.06 6.79 -1.58
CA TRP A 121 4.03 5.92 -0.92
C TRP A 121 5.01 6.68 -0.02
N ALA A 122 5.56 7.81 -0.49
CA ALA A 122 6.52 8.61 0.26
C ALA A 122 5.89 9.21 1.53
N ILE A 123 4.66 9.68 1.45
CA ILE A 123 3.90 10.28 2.56
C ILE A 123 3.76 9.30 3.73
N GLN A 124 3.73 7.99 3.52
CA GLN A 124 3.72 7.03 4.61
C GLN A 124 4.90 7.20 5.59
N ASN A 125 6.09 7.55 5.08
CA ASN A 125 7.25 7.83 5.93
C ASN A 125 7.30 9.30 6.36
N LEU A 126 6.96 10.24 5.47
CA LEU A 126 7.00 11.67 5.71
C LEU A 126 5.96 12.15 6.73
N SER A 127 4.90 11.37 6.97
CA SER A 127 3.87 11.67 7.99
C SER A 127 4.34 11.52 9.43
N GLY A 128 5.64 11.23 9.67
CA GLY A 128 6.20 11.07 11.01
C GLY A 128 6.27 9.63 11.51
N ASN A 129 6.08 8.64 10.64
CA ASN A 129 6.13 7.21 11.01
C ASN A 129 7.46 6.81 11.66
N SER A 130 8.58 7.33 11.14
CA SER A 130 9.90 7.07 11.74
C SER A 130 10.00 7.61 13.17
N PHE A 131 9.45 8.78 13.45
CA PHE A 131 9.44 9.37 14.79
C PHE A 131 8.56 8.57 15.77
N SER A 132 7.36 8.18 15.34
CA SER A 132 6.44 7.40 16.17
C SER A 132 6.98 6.01 16.57
N ASN A 133 7.91 5.45 15.82
CA ASN A 133 8.55 4.18 16.16
C ASN A 133 9.50 4.27 17.36
N TYR A 134 9.82 5.47 17.85
CA TYR A 134 10.66 5.71 19.03
C TYR A 134 9.85 5.83 20.34
N SER A 135 8.62 5.34 20.39
CA SER A 135 7.77 5.36 21.60
C SER A 135 8.47 4.75 22.83
N THR A 136 9.16 3.62 22.66
CA THR A 136 9.93 2.95 23.72
C THR A 136 10.99 3.87 24.31
N TYR A 137 11.75 4.58 23.46
CA TYR A 137 12.78 5.53 23.88
C TYR A 137 12.21 6.64 24.79
N PHE A 138 11.07 7.25 24.42
CA PHE A 138 10.45 8.28 25.26
C PHE A 138 9.89 7.73 26.56
N LEU A 139 9.37 6.50 26.56
CA LEU A 139 8.88 5.85 27.77
C LEU A 139 10.03 5.50 28.74
N GLU A 140 11.18 5.06 28.22
CA GLU A 140 12.39 4.83 29.02
C GLU A 140 12.95 6.15 29.59
N GLN A 141 12.97 7.23 28.81
CA GLN A 141 13.35 8.56 29.30
C GLN A 141 12.41 9.10 30.38
N ALA A 142 11.14 8.70 30.38
CA ALA A 142 10.17 9.01 31.42
C ALA A 142 10.41 8.22 32.71
N GLY A 143 11.48 7.42 32.80
CA GLY A 143 11.79 6.60 33.95
C GLY A 143 11.01 5.28 34.03
N LEU A 144 10.34 4.87 32.95
CA LEU A 144 9.78 3.53 32.91
C LEU A 144 10.89 2.49 32.78
N ASP A 145 10.75 1.43 33.57
CA ASP A 145 11.58 0.24 33.42
C ASP A 145 11.48 -0.33 31.98
N ALA A 146 12.61 -0.76 31.42
CA ALA A 146 12.69 -1.26 30.08
C ALA A 146 11.64 -2.36 29.80
N SER A 147 11.38 -3.25 30.74
CA SER A 147 10.36 -4.30 30.62
C SER A 147 8.96 -3.72 30.43
N LYS A 148 8.61 -2.62 31.09
CA LYS A 148 7.34 -1.92 30.93
C LYS A 148 7.28 -1.18 29.60
N ALA A 149 8.35 -0.49 29.18
CA ALA A 149 8.44 0.19 27.90
C ALA A 149 8.23 -0.77 26.72
N TYR A 150 8.83 -1.96 26.77
CA TYR A 150 8.59 -3.02 25.78
C TYR A 150 7.16 -3.60 25.85
N ALA A 151 6.53 -3.64 27.03
CA ALA A 151 5.13 -4.03 27.15
C ALA A 151 4.20 -3.03 26.44
N PHE A 152 4.49 -1.74 26.55
CA PHE A 152 3.80 -0.70 25.77
C PHE A 152 4.00 -0.87 24.26
N ALA A 153 5.23 -1.18 23.81
CA ALA A 153 5.51 -1.48 22.41
C ALA A 153 4.71 -2.69 21.89
N MET A 154 4.58 -3.76 22.70
CA MET A 154 3.69 -4.87 22.34
C MET A 154 2.24 -4.43 22.21
N GLY A 155 1.76 -3.60 23.13
CA GLY A 155 0.43 -2.99 23.05
C GLY A 155 0.23 -2.17 21.77
N GLN A 156 1.25 -1.42 21.36
CA GLN A 156 1.25 -0.66 20.10
C GLN A 156 1.02 -1.57 18.88
N TYR A 157 1.71 -2.71 18.79
CA TYR A 157 1.51 -3.64 17.67
C TYR A 157 0.13 -4.31 17.71
N GLY A 158 -0.39 -4.60 18.90
CA GLY A 158 -1.78 -5.08 19.06
C GLY A 158 -2.80 -4.04 18.58
N ILE A 159 -2.63 -2.78 18.97
CA ILE A 159 -3.47 -1.66 18.55
C ILE A 159 -3.37 -1.41 17.04
N ASN A 160 -2.18 -1.58 16.45
CA ASN A 160 -2.00 -1.48 14.99
C ASN A 160 -2.85 -2.51 14.24
N MET A 161 -3.00 -3.73 14.75
CA MET A 161 -3.91 -4.72 14.16
C MET A 161 -5.36 -4.24 14.19
N VAL A 162 -5.82 -3.69 15.31
CA VAL A 162 -7.16 -3.11 15.42
C VAL A 162 -7.34 -1.97 14.41
N GLY A 163 -6.32 -1.12 14.23
CA GLY A 163 -6.31 -0.04 13.23
C GLY A 163 -6.50 -0.55 11.80
N VAL A 164 -5.84 -1.64 11.43
CA VAL A 164 -5.99 -2.24 10.09
C VAL A 164 -7.41 -2.78 9.86
N PHE A 165 -7.97 -3.51 10.83
CA PHE A 165 -9.37 -3.98 10.75
C PHE A 165 -10.35 -2.81 10.70
N GLY A 166 -10.11 -1.76 11.50
CA GLY A 166 -10.89 -0.54 11.47
C GLY A 166 -10.85 0.16 10.11
N ALA A 167 -9.68 0.26 9.48
CA ALA A 167 -9.55 0.82 8.13
C ALA A 167 -10.34 0.01 7.10
N TRP A 168 -10.27 -1.31 7.16
CA TRP A 168 -11.06 -2.18 6.29
C TRP A 168 -12.56 -1.96 6.49
N PHE A 169 -13.02 -1.91 7.74
CA PHE A 169 -14.43 -1.64 8.07
C PHE A 169 -14.87 -0.27 7.53
N LEU A 170 -14.10 0.79 7.75
CA LEU A 170 -14.41 2.14 7.27
C LEU A 170 -14.50 2.21 5.73
N MET A 171 -13.62 1.52 5.02
CA MET A 171 -13.69 1.43 3.57
C MET A 171 -14.91 0.63 3.10
N THR A 172 -15.31 -0.40 3.83
CA THR A 172 -16.51 -1.23 3.53
C THR A 172 -17.80 -0.45 3.76
N VAL A 173 -17.88 0.35 4.83
CA VAL A 173 -19.02 1.26 5.09
C VAL A 173 -19.14 2.36 4.04
N GLY A 174 -18.11 2.52 3.20
CA GLY A 174 -18.17 3.38 2.04
C GLY A 174 -17.54 4.76 2.25
N LEU A 175 -16.59 4.91 3.18
CA LEU A 175 -15.75 6.11 3.20
C LEU A 175 -14.80 6.13 1.99
N GLY A 176 -14.64 7.31 1.38
CA GLY A 176 -13.72 7.52 0.26
C GLY A 176 -12.28 7.31 0.68
N ARG A 177 -11.46 6.76 -0.24
CA ARG A 177 -10.03 6.48 0.05
C ARG A 177 -9.26 7.77 0.29
N ARG A 178 -9.44 8.77 -0.58
CA ARG A 178 -8.83 10.09 -0.41
C ARG A 178 -9.30 10.77 0.87
N THR A 179 -10.60 10.68 1.15
CA THR A 179 -11.20 11.28 2.35
C THR A 179 -10.57 10.72 3.61
N LEU A 180 -10.51 9.38 3.74
CA LEU A 180 -9.90 8.71 4.87
C LEU A 180 -8.40 9.02 5.01
N TYR A 181 -7.69 9.08 3.88
CA TYR A 181 -6.27 9.41 3.83
C TYR A 181 -6.00 10.84 4.28
N LEU A 182 -6.79 11.82 3.78
CA LEU A 182 -6.62 13.25 4.09
C LEU A 182 -6.95 13.56 5.56
N TYR A 183 -8.11 13.09 6.05
CA TYR A 183 -8.48 13.32 7.45
C TYR A 183 -7.54 12.58 8.41
N GLY A 184 -7.06 11.41 8.01
CA GLY A 184 -6.01 10.71 8.75
C GLY A 184 -4.75 11.55 8.88
N LEU A 185 -4.24 12.13 7.78
CA LEU A 185 -3.08 13.02 7.81
C LEU A 185 -3.31 14.24 8.70
N CYS A 186 -4.51 14.85 8.67
CA CYS A 186 -4.84 15.97 9.55
C CYS A 186 -4.74 15.57 11.03
N GLY A 187 -5.31 14.42 11.41
CA GLY A 187 -5.22 13.90 12.78
C GLY A 187 -3.78 13.61 13.20
N LEU A 188 -2.98 12.97 12.32
CA LEU A 188 -1.57 12.69 12.58
C LEU A 188 -0.75 13.98 12.75
N CYS A 189 -1.01 15.00 11.93
CA CYS A 189 -0.34 16.30 12.03
C CYS A 189 -0.63 16.98 13.37
N VAL A 190 -1.91 17.00 13.79
CA VAL A 190 -2.28 17.56 15.10
C VAL A 190 -1.56 16.84 16.24
N MET A 191 -1.51 15.52 16.23
CA MET A 191 -0.82 14.74 17.25
C MET A 191 0.70 15.02 17.27
N LEU A 192 1.34 15.17 16.10
CA LEU A 192 2.75 15.52 15.99
C LEU A 192 3.03 16.91 16.58
N LEU A 193 2.16 17.87 16.31
CA LEU A 193 2.28 19.22 16.89
C LEU A 193 2.09 19.18 18.41
N VAL A 194 1.11 18.43 18.92
CA VAL A 194 0.92 18.25 20.37
C VAL A 194 2.17 17.66 21.00
N MET A 195 2.77 16.61 20.41
CA MET A 195 4.02 16.03 20.89
C MET A 195 5.17 17.06 20.86
N GLY A 196 5.23 17.91 19.84
CA GLY A 196 6.17 19.04 19.77
C GLY A 196 5.97 20.03 20.92
N PHE A 197 4.72 20.41 21.24
CA PHE A 197 4.40 21.31 22.34
C PHE A 197 4.72 20.72 23.72
N LEU A 198 4.64 19.39 23.88
CA LEU A 198 5.09 18.74 25.12
C LEU A 198 6.59 18.94 25.38
N GLY A 199 7.39 19.27 24.37
CA GLY A 199 8.79 19.67 24.51
C GLY A 199 9.00 21.02 25.22
N LEU A 200 7.98 21.89 25.29
CA LEU A 200 8.04 23.18 25.98
C LEU A 200 7.78 23.09 27.48
N VAL A 201 7.41 21.90 27.97
CA VAL A 201 7.13 21.66 29.41
C VAL A 201 8.41 21.87 30.23
N PRO A 202 8.34 22.61 31.38
CA PRO A 202 9.48 22.86 32.23
C PRO A 202 10.18 21.57 32.71
N HIS A 203 11.48 21.65 32.96
CA HIS A 203 12.31 20.52 33.36
C HIS A 203 11.79 19.75 34.60
N ALA A 204 11.06 20.43 35.50
CA ALA A 204 10.47 19.79 36.70
C ALA A 204 9.41 18.69 36.35
N HIS A 205 8.81 18.74 35.17
CA HIS A 205 7.76 17.80 34.70
C HIS A 205 8.18 17.02 33.45
N ARG A 206 9.48 16.91 33.18
CA ARG A 206 10.01 16.30 31.95
C ARG A 206 9.63 14.82 31.83
N ASP A 207 9.62 14.08 32.93
CA ASP A 207 9.26 12.67 32.95
C ASP A 207 7.78 12.46 32.56
N GLN A 208 6.90 13.35 33.07
CA GLN A 208 5.48 13.34 32.71
C GLN A 208 5.26 13.69 31.25
N ALA A 209 6.01 14.66 30.72
CA ALA A 209 5.94 15.02 29.29
C ALA A 209 6.45 13.91 28.39
N SER A 210 7.51 13.18 28.78
CA SER A 210 8.02 12.02 28.06
C SER A 210 7.03 10.86 28.08
N LEU A 211 6.38 10.60 29.20
CA LEU A 211 5.32 9.59 29.32
C LEU A 211 4.12 9.93 28.42
N ALA A 212 3.70 11.19 28.43
CA ALA A 212 2.61 11.68 27.57
C ALA A 212 2.98 11.53 26.08
N THR A 213 4.22 11.86 25.70
CA THR A 213 4.71 11.71 24.33
C THR A 213 4.73 10.25 23.89
N GLY A 214 5.28 9.35 24.71
CA GLY A 214 5.31 7.92 24.41
C GLY A 214 3.90 7.32 24.26
N SER A 215 2.97 7.73 25.14
CA SER A 215 1.56 7.31 25.07
C SER A 215 0.86 7.86 23.82
N MET A 216 1.11 9.14 23.49
CA MET A 216 0.56 9.77 22.30
C MET A 216 1.06 9.10 21.01
N MET A 217 2.32 8.63 20.96
CA MET A 217 2.86 7.88 19.82
C MET A 217 2.11 6.57 19.58
N ILE A 218 1.62 5.91 20.64
CA ILE A 218 0.80 4.68 20.51
C ILE A 218 -0.55 5.02 19.89
N VAL A 219 -1.19 6.10 20.33
CA VAL A 219 -2.45 6.59 19.75
C VAL A 219 -2.23 7.01 18.30
N TRP A 220 -1.13 7.71 18.02
CA TRP A 220 -0.72 8.10 16.67
C TRP A 220 -0.60 6.87 15.75
N ALA A 221 0.00 5.78 16.23
CA ALA A 221 0.16 4.55 15.47
C ALA A 221 -1.19 3.91 15.11
N LEU A 222 -2.18 3.95 16.01
CA LEU A 222 -3.54 3.51 15.71
C LEU A 222 -4.16 4.32 14.57
N PHE A 223 -4.11 5.66 14.66
CA PHE A 223 -4.66 6.54 13.63
C PHE A 223 -3.93 6.39 12.30
N TYR A 224 -2.62 6.16 12.33
CA TYR A 224 -1.84 5.90 11.14
C TYR A 224 -2.30 4.62 10.43
N GLN A 225 -2.49 3.52 11.16
CA GLN A 225 -2.94 2.26 10.58
C GLN A 225 -4.41 2.30 10.13
N LEU A 226 -5.24 3.07 10.84
CA LEU A 226 -6.63 3.29 10.48
C LEU A 226 -6.78 4.05 9.15
N SER A 227 -5.79 4.84 8.78
CA SER A 227 -5.85 5.76 7.63
C SER A 227 -4.69 5.57 6.66
N VAL A 228 -3.59 6.30 6.85
CA VAL A 228 -2.48 6.43 5.89
C VAL A 228 -1.79 5.09 5.62
N GLY A 229 -1.55 4.30 6.66
CA GLY A 229 -0.81 3.03 6.55
C GLY A 229 -1.50 1.99 5.68
N THR A 230 -2.82 1.87 5.79
CA THR A 230 -3.62 0.86 5.08
C THR A 230 -4.15 1.39 3.75
N VAL A 231 -4.69 2.60 3.73
CA VAL A 231 -5.38 3.19 2.57
C VAL A 231 -4.42 3.50 1.41
N ALA A 232 -3.15 3.79 1.70
CA ALA A 232 -2.15 4.03 0.65
C ALA A 232 -2.05 2.88 -0.36
N TYR A 233 -2.13 1.63 0.09
CA TYR A 233 -2.09 0.46 -0.80
C TYR A 233 -3.26 0.45 -1.79
N SER A 234 -4.47 0.76 -1.33
CA SER A 234 -5.66 0.85 -2.18
C SER A 234 -5.54 2.00 -3.18
N LEU A 235 -5.11 3.19 -2.73
CA LEU A 235 -4.90 4.35 -3.60
C LEU A 235 -3.87 4.05 -4.70
N VAL A 236 -2.76 3.41 -4.37
CA VAL A 236 -1.72 3.04 -5.33
C VAL A 236 -2.25 2.06 -6.37
N ALA A 237 -3.02 1.05 -5.93
CA ALA A 237 -3.59 0.05 -6.84
C ALA A 237 -4.64 0.66 -7.78
N GLU A 238 -5.50 1.55 -7.28
CA GLU A 238 -6.61 2.14 -8.04
C GLU A 238 -6.17 3.29 -8.96
N LEU A 239 -5.15 4.08 -8.59
CA LEU A 239 -4.71 5.25 -9.37
C LEU A 239 -3.70 4.94 -10.46
N SER A 240 -3.07 3.76 -10.43
CA SER A 240 -2.10 3.35 -11.45
C SER A 240 -2.80 3.01 -12.77
N THR A 241 -2.22 3.41 -13.92
CA THR A 241 -2.69 2.99 -15.25
C THR A 241 -2.44 1.50 -15.42
N ARG A 242 -3.42 0.73 -15.89
CA ARG A 242 -3.27 -0.74 -16.09
C ARG A 242 -2.03 -1.11 -16.90
N ARG A 243 -1.77 -0.39 -17.99
CA ARG A 243 -0.61 -0.61 -18.86
C ARG A 243 0.74 -0.49 -18.14
N LEU A 244 0.86 0.46 -17.20
CA LEU A 244 2.11 0.79 -16.51
C LEU A 244 2.07 0.45 -15.01
N GLN A 245 1.00 -0.20 -14.52
CA GLN A 245 0.74 -0.42 -13.10
C GLN A 245 1.94 -1.01 -12.37
N ILE A 246 2.51 -2.11 -12.88
CA ILE A 246 3.65 -2.78 -12.26
C ILE A 246 4.84 -1.83 -12.15
N LYS A 247 5.13 -1.08 -13.22
CA LYS A 247 6.28 -0.15 -13.26
C LYS A 247 6.09 1.03 -12.33
N THR A 248 4.88 1.60 -12.31
CA THR A 248 4.50 2.73 -11.44
C THR A 248 4.58 2.33 -9.96
N VAL A 249 4.06 1.14 -9.61
CA VAL A 249 4.13 0.61 -8.24
C VAL A 249 5.58 0.37 -7.81
N VAL A 250 6.41 -0.19 -8.70
CA VAL A 250 7.84 -0.41 -8.42
C VAL A 250 8.56 0.92 -8.19
N LEU A 251 8.36 1.93 -9.05
CA LEU A 251 8.95 3.26 -8.88
C LEU A 251 8.50 3.90 -7.56
N GLY A 252 7.21 3.83 -7.24
CA GLY A 252 6.69 4.33 -5.98
C GLY A 252 7.32 3.62 -4.77
N ARG A 253 7.51 2.30 -4.85
CA ARG A 253 8.15 1.53 -3.78
C ARG A 253 9.66 1.82 -3.65
N CYS A 254 10.35 2.07 -4.76
CA CYS A 254 11.73 2.55 -4.73
C CYS A 254 11.84 3.89 -4.00
N LEU A 255 10.99 4.86 -4.35
CA LEU A 255 10.95 6.15 -3.67
C LEU A 255 10.63 6.00 -2.18
N TYR A 256 9.65 5.15 -1.82
CA TYR A 256 9.36 4.83 -0.43
C TYR A 256 10.59 4.37 0.34
N ASN A 257 11.38 3.46 -0.24
CA ASN A 257 12.59 2.94 0.42
C ASN A 257 13.66 4.03 0.57
N VAL A 258 13.87 4.86 -0.45
CA VAL A 258 14.81 6.00 -0.37
C VAL A 258 14.40 6.96 0.76
N VAL A 259 13.13 7.36 0.80
CA VAL A 259 12.59 8.22 1.85
C VAL A 259 12.70 7.54 3.22
N ALA A 260 12.41 6.24 3.31
CA ALA A 260 12.53 5.47 4.56
C ALA A 260 13.96 5.46 5.10
N ILE A 261 14.97 5.32 4.23
CA ILE A 261 16.39 5.39 4.61
C ILE A 261 16.72 6.79 5.14
N ILE A 262 16.32 7.84 4.43
CA ILE A 262 16.57 9.22 4.85
C ILE A 262 15.92 9.50 6.22
N CYS A 263 14.64 9.15 6.39
CA CYS A 263 13.93 9.31 7.65
C CYS A 263 14.53 8.47 8.78
N GLY A 264 14.95 7.23 8.46
CA GLY A 264 15.57 6.30 9.40
C GLY A 264 16.94 6.76 9.91
N VAL A 265 17.70 7.50 9.08
CA VAL A 265 18.97 8.11 9.51
C VAL A 265 18.70 9.43 10.25
N LEU A 266 17.81 10.26 9.75
CA LEU A 266 17.56 11.61 10.28
C LEU A 266 16.94 11.57 11.68
N THR A 267 15.98 10.68 11.92
CA THR A 267 15.26 10.62 13.21
C THR A 267 16.18 10.31 14.39
N PRO A 268 17.08 9.31 14.36
CA PRO A 268 18.06 9.10 15.45
C PRO A 268 18.95 10.31 15.70
N TYR A 269 19.41 11.00 14.66
CA TYR A 269 20.22 12.22 14.82
C TYR A 269 19.45 13.34 15.54
N MET A 270 18.16 13.49 15.27
CA MET A 270 17.30 14.45 15.97
C MET A 270 17.12 14.10 17.45
N LEU A 271 17.00 12.81 17.77
CA LEU A 271 16.68 12.35 19.12
C LEU A 271 17.92 12.18 20.00
N ASN A 272 19.07 11.83 19.42
CA ASN A 272 20.28 11.50 20.17
C ASN A 272 20.82 12.73 20.93
N PRO A 273 21.00 12.65 22.28
CA PRO A 273 21.60 13.72 23.09
C PRO A 273 23.01 14.13 22.65
N GLY A 274 23.77 13.21 22.05
CA GLY A 274 25.11 13.47 21.52
C GLY A 274 25.12 14.12 20.13
N ALA A 275 23.96 14.29 19.49
CA ALA A 275 23.82 14.93 18.18
C ALA A 275 22.98 16.22 18.30
N TRP A 276 21.78 16.24 17.70
CA TRP A 276 20.96 17.48 17.70
C TRP A 276 20.13 17.66 18.97
N ASN A 277 19.87 16.61 19.72
CA ASN A 277 19.14 16.63 20.99
C ASN A 277 17.81 17.38 20.97
N TRP A 278 17.03 17.22 19.89
CA TRP A 278 15.74 17.89 19.76
C TRP A 278 14.66 17.24 20.63
N GLY A 279 14.79 15.95 20.94
CA GLY A 279 13.78 15.24 21.74
C GLY A 279 12.37 15.43 21.17
N ASN A 280 11.46 15.93 22.02
CA ASN A 280 10.07 16.21 21.64
C ASN A 280 9.92 17.29 20.55
N TYR A 281 10.87 18.22 20.41
CA TYR A 281 10.83 19.25 19.36
C TYR A 281 10.89 18.66 17.94
N ALA A 282 11.39 17.44 17.80
CA ALA A 282 11.29 16.72 16.52
C ALA A 282 9.84 16.57 16.02
N GLY A 283 8.86 16.61 16.93
CA GLY A 283 7.44 16.64 16.60
C GLY A 283 7.04 17.83 15.74
N PHE A 284 7.63 19.01 15.93
CA PHE A 284 7.37 20.20 15.08
C PHE A 284 7.91 20.00 13.67
N PHE A 285 9.10 19.43 13.54
CA PHE A 285 9.68 19.15 12.22
C PHE A 285 8.81 18.17 11.44
N TRP A 286 8.46 17.05 12.04
CA TRP A 286 7.60 16.05 11.38
C TRP A 286 6.19 16.56 11.18
N GLY A 287 5.67 17.38 12.10
CA GLY A 287 4.38 18.06 11.96
C GLY A 287 4.36 19.01 10.78
N GLY A 288 5.43 19.79 10.57
CA GLY A 288 5.58 20.69 9.41
C GLY A 288 5.63 19.91 8.09
N ILE A 289 6.39 18.81 8.02
CA ILE A 289 6.42 17.94 6.83
C ILE A 289 5.04 17.30 6.59
N CYS A 290 4.38 16.81 7.65
CA CYS A 290 3.04 16.24 7.55
C CYS A 290 2.03 17.28 7.02
N PHE A 291 2.12 18.52 7.44
CA PHE A 291 1.30 19.63 6.92
C PHE A 291 1.51 19.84 5.42
N LEU A 292 2.75 19.83 4.94
CA LEU A 292 3.03 19.88 3.49
C LEU A 292 2.42 18.67 2.74
N CYS A 293 2.44 17.49 3.36
CA CYS A 293 1.79 16.31 2.81
C CYS A 293 0.26 16.46 2.75
N ILE A 294 -0.36 17.11 3.73
CA ILE A 294 -1.80 17.45 3.72
C ILE A 294 -2.12 18.36 2.53
N VAL A 295 -1.35 19.44 2.36
CA VAL A 295 -1.53 20.39 1.26
C VAL A 295 -1.39 19.65 -0.09
N TYR A 296 -0.35 18.84 -0.25
CA TYR A 296 -0.17 18.04 -1.47
C TYR A 296 -1.38 17.12 -1.72
N THR A 297 -1.78 16.35 -0.72
CA THR A 297 -2.89 15.39 -0.82
C THR A 297 -4.20 16.11 -1.20
N PHE A 298 -4.47 17.25 -0.61
CA PHE A 298 -5.67 18.03 -0.87
C PHE A 298 -5.78 18.48 -2.32
N PHE A 299 -4.67 18.91 -2.94
CA PHE A 299 -4.67 19.46 -4.30
C PHE A 299 -4.43 18.40 -5.38
N ARG A 300 -3.67 17.34 -5.09
CA ARG A 300 -3.16 16.42 -6.13
C ARG A 300 -3.80 15.04 -6.12
N VAL A 301 -4.15 14.49 -4.95
CA VAL A 301 -4.69 13.13 -4.84
C VAL A 301 -6.20 13.14 -5.14
N PRO A 302 -6.68 12.46 -6.20
CA PRO A 302 -8.10 12.35 -6.51
C PRO A 302 -8.78 11.26 -5.68
N GLU A 303 -10.12 11.28 -5.63
CA GLU A 303 -10.94 10.22 -5.03
C GLU A 303 -11.29 9.17 -6.08
N PRO A 304 -10.79 7.94 -5.98
CA PRO A 304 -11.07 6.88 -6.95
C PRO A 304 -12.33 6.08 -6.64
N LYS A 305 -12.97 6.30 -5.48
CA LYS A 305 -14.11 5.50 -5.02
C LYS A 305 -15.24 5.42 -6.04
N GLY A 306 -15.70 4.19 -6.32
CA GLY A 306 -16.84 3.93 -7.20
C GLY A 306 -16.57 4.19 -8.68
N ARG A 307 -15.31 4.38 -9.09
CA ARG A 307 -14.89 4.60 -10.46
C ARG A 307 -14.22 3.38 -11.06
N THR A 308 -14.54 3.09 -12.29
CA THR A 308 -13.83 2.09 -13.09
C THR A 308 -12.46 2.62 -13.53
N PHE A 309 -11.55 1.73 -13.89
CA PHE A 309 -10.25 2.15 -14.43
C PHE A 309 -10.37 2.99 -15.70
N ALA A 310 -11.35 2.67 -16.56
CA ALA A 310 -11.59 3.41 -17.79
C ALA A 310 -12.07 4.85 -17.51
N GLU A 311 -13.01 5.04 -16.56
CA GLU A 311 -13.45 6.37 -16.16
C GLU A 311 -12.31 7.19 -15.54
N LEU A 312 -11.44 6.54 -14.74
CA LEU A 312 -10.25 7.20 -14.18
C LEU A 312 -9.29 7.62 -15.30
N ASP A 313 -9.09 6.77 -16.32
CA ASP A 313 -8.23 7.09 -17.47
C ASP A 313 -8.74 8.34 -18.17
N LEU A 314 -10.04 8.40 -18.50
CA LEU A 314 -10.67 9.57 -19.13
C LEU A 314 -10.58 10.84 -18.28
N LEU A 315 -10.82 10.76 -16.97
CA LEU A 315 -10.70 11.91 -16.06
C LEU A 315 -9.28 12.46 -16.02
N PHE A 316 -8.27 11.59 -16.07
CA PHE A 316 -6.86 12.01 -16.13
C PHE A 316 -6.50 12.61 -17.49
N GLU A 317 -7.00 12.05 -18.60
CA GLU A 317 -6.81 12.56 -19.97
C GLU A 317 -7.42 13.95 -20.14
N ARG A 318 -8.64 14.15 -19.62
CA ARG A 318 -9.31 15.46 -19.58
C ARG A 318 -8.66 16.46 -18.60
N LYS A 319 -7.58 16.05 -17.90
CA LYS A 319 -6.85 16.88 -16.93
C LYS A 319 -7.75 17.46 -15.82
N VAL A 320 -8.83 16.78 -15.48
CA VAL A 320 -9.76 17.22 -14.41
C VAL A 320 -8.99 17.42 -13.10
N SER A 321 -9.37 18.45 -12.33
CA SER A 321 -8.79 18.70 -11.01
C SER A 321 -9.11 17.57 -10.04
N ALA A 322 -8.14 17.14 -9.21
CA ALA A 322 -8.30 16.06 -8.25
C ALA A 322 -9.54 16.21 -7.33
N ARG A 323 -9.89 17.45 -7.00
CA ARG A 323 -11.06 17.76 -6.15
C ARG A 323 -12.41 17.53 -6.83
N LYS A 324 -12.46 17.58 -8.15
CA LYS A 324 -13.69 17.43 -8.95
C LYS A 324 -13.90 15.99 -9.44
N PHE A 325 -12.98 15.06 -9.14
CA PHE A 325 -13.09 13.66 -9.61
C PHE A 325 -14.34 12.97 -9.09
N ALA A 326 -14.77 13.24 -7.86
CA ALA A 326 -15.97 12.66 -7.28
C ALA A 326 -17.27 13.15 -7.97
N ASP A 327 -17.30 14.43 -8.36
CA ASP A 327 -18.51 15.11 -8.85
C ASP A 327 -18.68 15.02 -10.37
N THR A 328 -17.58 14.77 -11.11
CA THR A 328 -17.62 14.72 -12.59
C THR A 328 -18.15 13.36 -13.06
N GLN A 329 -19.31 13.33 -13.66
CA GLN A 329 -19.81 12.15 -14.35
C GLN A 329 -19.15 12.03 -15.73
N VAL A 330 -18.70 10.82 -16.07
CA VAL A 330 -18.11 10.49 -17.36
C VAL A 330 -18.76 9.22 -17.87
N ASP A 331 -19.31 9.27 -19.07
CA ASP A 331 -19.81 8.09 -19.76
C ASP A 331 -18.73 7.55 -20.69
N VAL A 332 -18.27 6.34 -20.38
CA VAL A 332 -17.22 5.67 -21.16
C VAL A 332 -17.76 5.23 -22.52
N PHE A 333 -19.07 4.97 -22.63
CA PHE A 333 -19.67 4.48 -23.86
C PHE A 333 -19.81 5.58 -24.91
N ASP A 334 -20.17 6.80 -24.53
CA ASP A 334 -20.30 7.93 -25.48
C ASP A 334 -18.96 8.28 -26.14
N GLU A 335 -17.85 8.22 -25.43
CA GLU A 335 -16.53 8.53 -25.98
C GLU A 335 -15.92 7.38 -26.79
N THR A 336 -16.29 6.12 -26.49
CA THR A 336 -15.82 4.98 -27.29
C THR A 336 -16.46 4.99 -28.67
N ILE A 337 -17.64 5.57 -28.80
CA ILE A 337 -18.34 5.74 -30.09
C ILE A 337 -17.67 6.85 -30.92
N GLU A 338 -17.18 7.91 -30.28
CA GLU A 338 -16.50 9.03 -30.98
C GLU A 338 -15.01 8.76 -31.24
N SER A 339 -14.41 7.77 -30.55
CA SER A 339 -12.98 7.48 -30.70
C SER A 339 -12.69 6.85 -32.07
N SER A 340 -11.65 7.36 -32.74
CA SER A 340 -11.14 6.83 -34.03
C SER A 340 -10.78 5.32 -33.95
N ALA A 341 -10.54 4.76 -32.78
CA ALA A 341 -10.31 3.34 -32.57
C ALA A 341 -11.57 2.50 -32.78
N PHE A 342 -12.75 3.02 -32.42
CA PHE A 342 -14.03 2.35 -32.66
C PHE A 342 -14.44 2.43 -34.14
N GLN A 343 -14.15 3.56 -34.77
CA GLN A 343 -14.34 3.70 -36.22
C GLN A 343 -13.41 2.76 -37.01
N GLN A 344 -12.16 2.59 -36.60
CA GLN A 344 -11.24 1.60 -37.17
C GLN A 344 -11.71 0.15 -36.93
N TYR A 345 -12.29 -0.15 -35.79
CA TYR A 345 -12.85 -1.47 -35.47
C TYR A 345 -14.09 -1.76 -36.38
N GLN A 346 -14.95 -0.78 -36.61
CA GLN A 346 -16.08 -0.94 -37.51
C GLN A 346 -15.66 -1.07 -38.97
N SER A 347 -14.63 -0.36 -39.42
CA SER A 347 -14.09 -0.47 -40.76
C SER A 347 -13.31 -1.77 -41.03
N GLN A 348 -12.84 -2.45 -39.98
CA GLN A 348 -12.17 -3.74 -40.05
C GLN A 348 -13.09 -4.93 -39.78
N LYS A 349 -14.38 -4.70 -39.52
CA LYS A 349 -15.36 -5.78 -39.41
C LYS A 349 -15.46 -6.45 -40.80
N PRO A 350 -14.99 -7.69 -40.98
CA PRO A 350 -15.08 -8.35 -42.25
C PRO A 350 -16.55 -8.48 -42.61
N ALA A 351 -16.86 -8.33 -43.89
CA ALA A 351 -18.21 -8.45 -44.53
C ALA A 351 -18.80 -9.87 -44.43
N VAL A 352 -18.55 -10.58 -43.33
CA VAL A 352 -18.95 -11.97 -43.07
C VAL A 352 -20.40 -12.06 -42.57
N MET A 353 -21.03 -10.91 -42.22
CA MET A 353 -22.41 -10.95 -41.72
C MET A 353 -23.49 -10.74 -42.83
N ASP A 354 -23.12 -10.32 -44.02
CA ASP A 354 -24.09 -10.17 -45.13
C ASP A 354 -24.32 -11.46 -45.91
N ALA A 355 -23.43 -12.45 -45.76
CA ALA A 355 -23.59 -13.75 -46.44
C ALA A 355 -24.71 -14.63 -45.83
N SER A 356 -25.08 -14.43 -44.57
CA SER A 356 -26.15 -15.20 -43.93
C SER A 356 -27.57 -14.71 -44.24
N GLN A 357 -27.72 -13.53 -44.81
CA GLN A 357 -29.02 -13.01 -45.28
C GLN A 357 -29.30 -13.31 -46.73
N SER A 358 -28.28 -13.52 -47.55
CA SER A 358 -28.48 -13.90 -48.98
C SER A 358 -28.87 -15.37 -49.16
N GLU A 359 -28.54 -16.26 -48.22
CA GLU A 359 -28.96 -17.67 -48.27
C GLU A 359 -30.43 -17.90 -47.90
N LYS A 360 -31.08 -16.96 -47.17
CA LYS A 360 -32.51 -17.09 -46.81
C LYS A 360 -33.49 -16.65 -47.89
N VAL A 361 -33.02 -16.04 -48.97
CA VAL A 361 -33.87 -15.58 -50.09
C VAL A 361 -33.90 -16.59 -51.24
N GLN A 362 -33.12 -17.65 -51.20
CA GLN A 362 -33.03 -18.67 -52.24
C GLN A 362 -33.83 -19.95 -51.97
N TYR A 363 -34.58 -20.00 -50.87
CA TYR A 363 -35.49 -21.12 -50.53
C TYR A 363 -36.88 -20.64 -50.10
N SER A 364 -37.47 -19.72 -50.87
CA SER A 364 -38.91 -19.42 -50.82
C SER A 364 -39.54 -19.52 -52.22
#